data_21ce65405464afa8170fb7e74979ecd6
#
_entry.id   21ce65405464afa8170fb7e74979ecd6
#
_cell.length_a   1.000
_cell.length_b   1.000
_cell.length_c   1.000
_cell.angle_alpha   90.00
_cell.angle_beta   90.00
_cell.angle_gamma   90.00
#
_symmetry.space_group_name_H-M   'P 1'
#
loop_
_entity.id
_entity.type
_entity.pdbx_description
1 polymer ?
#
loop_
_entity_poly.entity_id
_entity_poly.type
_entity_poly.pdbx_seq_one_letter_code
_entity_poly.pdbx_strand_id
1 'polypeptide(L)' 'NNTQEQREIYDFLAERFGDILIDVVIPDVQPIKTAGAAGRAIWHQARNGNHRKAAKIVKSVISRIVEKVN' A
#
# COMPACT_ATOMS: atom_id res chain seq x y z
N ASN A 1 -9.16 0.89 19.32
CA ASN A 1 -7.90 1.05 18.66
C ASN A 1 -7.67 -0.04 17.63
N ASN A 2 -7.65 0.32 16.37
CA ASN A 2 -7.78 -0.63 15.27
C ASN A 2 -6.45 -0.98 14.62
N THR A 3 -5.35 -0.87 15.35
CA THR A 3 -4.03 -1.11 14.78
C THR A 3 -3.88 -2.55 14.29
N GLN A 4 -4.36 -3.50 15.08
CA GLN A 4 -4.28 -4.91 14.72
C GLN A 4 -5.20 -5.23 13.54
N GLU A 5 -6.39 -4.65 13.53
CA GLU A 5 -7.31 -4.81 12.42
C GLU A 5 -6.71 -4.28 11.12
N GLN A 6 -6.11 -3.09 11.19
CA GLN A 6 -5.47 -2.49 10.02
C GLN A 6 -4.34 -3.37 9.51
N ARG A 7 -3.56 -3.93 10.42
CA ARG A 7 -2.48 -4.82 10.05
C ARG A 7 -3.00 -6.07 9.34
N GLU A 8 -4.09 -6.63 9.85
CA GLU A 8 -4.70 -7.79 9.21
C GLU A 8 -5.18 -7.49 7.81
N ILE A 9 -5.78 -6.32 7.61
CA ILE A 9 -6.23 -5.89 6.29
C ILE A 9 -5.05 -5.75 5.34
N TYR A 10 -3.98 -5.10 5.80
CA TYR A 10 -2.81 -4.91 4.95
C TYR A 10 -2.11 -6.22 4.65
N ASP A 11 -2.02 -7.11 5.62
CA ASP A 11 -1.45 -8.44 5.41
C ASP A 11 -2.28 -9.24 4.40
N PHE A 12 -3.59 -9.16 4.50
CA PHE A 12 -4.49 -9.80 3.56
C PHE A 12 -4.28 -9.28 2.15
N LEU A 13 -4.20 -7.97 1.99
CA LEU A 13 -3.97 -7.36 0.69
C LEU A 13 -2.60 -7.73 0.13
N ALA A 14 -1.58 -7.72 0.97
CA ALA A 14 -0.24 -8.09 0.56
C ALA A 14 -0.19 -9.54 0.08
N GLU A 15 -0.87 -10.43 0.78
CA GLU A 15 -0.93 -11.85 0.43
C GLU A 15 -1.71 -12.06 -0.85
N ARG A 16 -2.85 -11.36 -0.97
CA ARG A 16 -3.75 -11.54 -2.11
C ARG A 16 -3.22 -10.92 -3.39
N PHE A 17 -2.60 -9.76 -3.27
CA PHE A 17 -2.16 -8.98 -4.43
C PHE A 17 -0.65 -8.82 -4.50
N GLY A 18 0.08 -9.58 -3.69
CA GLY A 18 1.53 -9.43 -3.61
C GLY A 18 2.25 -9.70 -4.91
N ASP A 19 1.68 -10.55 -5.76
CA ASP A 19 2.28 -10.92 -7.03
C ASP A 19 1.98 -9.93 -8.16
N ILE A 20 1.09 -8.98 -7.92
CA ILE A 20 0.76 -7.98 -8.92
C ILE A 20 1.89 -6.99 -9.02
N LEU A 21 2.46 -6.89 -10.20
CA LEU A 21 3.50 -5.89 -10.45
C LEU A 21 2.85 -4.53 -10.64
N ILE A 22 3.25 -3.60 -9.79
CA ILE A 22 2.87 -2.21 -9.93
C ILE A 22 4.15 -1.40 -9.95
N ASP A 23 4.07 -0.19 -10.42
CA ASP A 23 5.25 0.66 -10.50
C ASP A 23 4.83 2.05 -10.03
N VAL A 24 4.90 2.25 -8.73
CA VAL A 24 4.47 3.48 -8.10
C VAL A 24 5.67 4.17 -7.50
N VAL A 25 5.87 5.42 -7.88
CA VAL A 25 6.91 6.26 -7.31
C VAL A 25 6.23 7.34 -6.49
N ILE A 26 6.55 7.39 -5.21
CA ILE A 26 5.98 8.35 -4.29
C ILE A 26 7.12 9.15 -3.70
N PRO A 27 7.10 10.49 -3.82
CA PRO A 27 8.14 11.33 -3.22
C PRO A 27 8.28 11.03 -1.73
N ASP A 28 9.50 11.00 -1.25
CA ASP A 28 9.82 10.75 0.16
C ASP A 28 9.60 9.31 0.61
N VAL A 29 9.23 8.42 -0.32
CA VAL A 29 9.06 7.00 -0.03
C VAL A 29 9.81 6.23 -1.10
N GLN A 30 10.35 5.07 -0.73
CA GLN A 30 11.06 4.24 -1.70
C GLN A 30 10.11 3.80 -2.81
N PRO A 31 10.63 3.60 -4.03
CA PRO A 31 9.79 3.11 -5.12
C PRO A 31 9.13 1.80 -4.74
N ILE A 32 7.86 1.70 -5.07
CA ILE A 32 7.04 0.54 -4.74
C ILE A 32 6.77 -0.19 -6.05
N LYS A 33 7.15 -1.46 -6.11
CA LYS A 33 7.04 -2.23 -7.34
C LYS A 33 5.99 -3.32 -7.30
N THR A 34 5.56 -3.70 -6.11
CA THR A 34 4.55 -4.74 -5.97
C THR A 34 3.47 -4.29 -5.01
N ALA A 35 2.30 -4.89 -5.17
CA ALA A 35 1.18 -4.59 -4.28
C ALA A 35 1.50 -5.00 -2.84
N GLY A 36 2.25 -6.07 -2.66
CA GLY A 36 2.66 -6.50 -1.32
C GLY A 36 3.53 -5.47 -0.63
N ALA A 37 4.50 -4.92 -1.36
CA ALA A 37 5.35 -3.87 -0.82
C ALA A 37 4.54 -2.63 -0.49
N ALA A 38 3.54 -2.32 -1.33
CA ALA A 38 2.65 -1.20 -1.08
C ALA A 38 1.88 -1.38 0.23
N GLY A 39 1.36 -2.57 0.47
CA GLY A 39 0.63 -2.86 1.71
C GLY A 39 1.51 -2.63 2.94
N ARG A 40 2.73 -3.10 2.88
CA ARG A 40 3.67 -2.89 4.00
C ARG A 40 4.00 -1.42 4.19
N ALA A 41 4.18 -0.69 3.09
CA ALA A 41 4.49 0.74 3.18
C ALA A 41 3.32 1.52 3.78
N ILE A 42 2.10 1.20 3.35
CA ILE A 42 0.90 1.83 3.89
C ILE A 42 0.80 1.58 5.39
N TRP A 43 0.98 0.32 5.80
CA TRP A 43 0.92 -0.05 7.21
C TRP A 43 1.97 0.72 8.02
N HIS A 44 3.19 0.77 7.50
CA HIS A 44 4.28 1.45 8.20
C HIS A 44 3.97 2.93 8.41
N GLN A 45 3.50 3.61 7.38
CA GLN A 45 3.19 5.03 7.47
C GLN A 45 2.01 5.28 8.42
N ALA A 46 0.97 4.46 8.32
CA ALA A 46 -0.20 4.60 9.18
C ALA A 46 0.19 4.40 10.64
N ARG A 47 1.02 3.41 10.92
CA ARG A 47 1.46 3.12 12.28
C ARG A 47 2.26 4.27 12.88
N ASN A 48 3.02 4.97 12.07
CA ASN A 48 3.85 6.08 12.51
C ASN A 48 3.11 7.42 12.54
N GLY A 49 1.80 7.39 12.34
CA GLY A 49 1.00 8.60 12.39
C GLY A 49 0.99 9.41 11.10
N ASN A 50 1.62 8.92 10.05
CA ASN A 50 1.69 9.61 8.77
C ASN A 50 0.48 9.24 7.90
N HIS A 51 -0.70 9.57 8.37
CA HIS A 51 -1.95 9.17 7.68
C HIS A 51 -2.07 9.79 6.31
N ARG A 52 -1.55 10.99 6.11
CA ARG A 52 -1.56 11.61 4.79
C ARG A 52 -0.72 10.84 3.79
N LYS A 53 0.47 10.41 4.20
CA LYS A 53 1.33 9.60 3.34
C LYS A 53 0.69 8.26 3.05
N ALA A 54 0.12 7.63 4.07
CA ALA A 54 -0.56 6.36 3.89
C ALA A 54 -1.70 6.49 2.88
N ALA A 55 -2.53 7.53 3.01
CA ALA A 55 -3.63 7.76 2.10
C ALA A 55 -3.15 8.02 0.67
N LYS A 56 -2.05 8.75 0.53
CA LYS A 56 -1.47 9.03 -0.78
C LYS A 56 -0.99 7.75 -1.45
N ILE A 57 -0.34 6.89 -0.69
CA ILE A 57 0.12 5.60 -1.21
C ILE A 57 -1.08 4.74 -1.62
N VAL A 58 -2.09 4.68 -0.79
CA VAL A 58 -3.31 3.92 -1.10
C VAL A 58 -3.91 4.38 -2.43
N LYS A 59 -4.06 5.69 -2.58
CA LYS A 59 -4.63 6.25 -3.80
C LYS A 59 -3.83 5.86 -5.03
N SER A 60 -2.51 6.00 -4.94
CA SER A 60 -1.62 5.68 -6.06
C SER A 60 -1.66 4.20 -6.40
N VAL A 61 -1.65 3.35 -5.38
CA VAL A 61 -1.66 1.91 -5.59
C VAL A 61 -2.98 1.46 -6.21
N ILE A 62 -4.10 1.95 -5.69
CA ILE A 62 -5.41 1.59 -6.23
C ILE A 62 -5.52 2.01 -7.69
N SER A 63 -5.04 3.20 -8.01
CA SER A 63 -5.05 3.70 -9.38
C SER A 63 -4.27 2.78 -10.32
N ARG A 64 -3.10 2.33 -9.88
CA ARG A 64 -2.29 1.42 -10.69
C ARG A 64 -2.91 0.05 -10.84
N ILE A 65 -3.51 -0.47 -9.78
CA ILE A 65 -4.17 -1.76 -9.84
C ILE A 65 -5.35 -1.71 -10.82
N VAL A 66 -6.14 -0.65 -10.77
CA VAL A 66 -7.27 -0.46 -11.67
C VAL A 66 -6.80 -0.41 -13.13
N GLU A 67 -5.70 0.30 -13.38
CA GLU A 67 -5.13 0.35 -14.71
C GLU A 67 -4.75 -1.04 -15.23
N LYS A 68 -4.19 -1.87 -14.36
CA LYS A 68 -3.74 -3.20 -14.77
C LYS A 68 -4.90 -4.17 -14.99
N VAL A 69 -5.98 -3.98 -14.27
CA VAL A 69 -7.15 -4.85 -14.41
C VAL A 69 -7.96 -4.46 -15.64
N ASN A 70 -7.97 -3.22 -16.00
CA ASN A 70 -8.65 -2.75 -17.20
C ASN A 70 -7.77 -2.93 -18.43
#